data_0bad44e1f5ba9bca1a1f80bc84d3a3f7
#
_entry.id   0bad44e1f5ba9bca1a1f80bc84d3a3f7
#
_cell.length_a   1.000
_cell.length_b   1.000
_cell.length_c   1.000
_cell.angle_alpha   90.00
_cell.angle_beta   90.00
_cell.angle_gamma   90.00
#
_symmetry.space_group_name_H-M   'P 1'
#
loop_
_entity.id
_entity.type
_entity.pdbx_description
1 polymer ?
#
loop_
_entity_poly.entity_id
_entity_poly.type
_entity_poly.pdbx_seq_one_letter_code
_entity_poly.pdbx_strand_id
1 'polypeptide(L)'
;MKNIKFFEREIELIQSEDLRMLVKGYLEDYVPNYFWEISASSSGKYHPTFSQGVGGLVRHTKAVVMFAEELLRMSSYAYMKDEYKDYVIVACIIHDTCKYGKTEYNKEEYSNHAKNAASLFQEYCIENDYFPSEFLLNAVIAHMGQWTEDRNERPFTSIDRCVHMADYMASRNFLDIPSLVAEYNEVASGEDEFEPF
;
A
#
# COMPACT_ATOMS: atom_id res chain seq x y z
N MET A 1 2.17 16.36 4.37
CA MET A 1 1.95 16.97 3.02
C MET A 1 1.73 15.83 2.04
N LYS A 2 0.60 15.83 1.30
CA LYS A 2 0.38 14.85 0.21
C LYS A 2 1.45 15.06 -0.86
N ASN A 3 2.17 14.01 -1.21
CA ASN A 3 3.15 14.09 -2.28
C ASN A 3 3.22 12.75 -3.01
N ILE A 4 2.68 12.73 -4.23
CA ILE A 4 2.65 11.55 -5.09
C ILE A 4 4.05 11.04 -5.45
N LYS A 5 5.06 11.91 -5.45
CA LYS A 5 6.45 11.55 -5.75
C LYS A 5 6.97 10.42 -4.86
N PHE A 6 6.41 10.25 -3.66
CA PHE A 6 6.76 9.10 -2.81
C PHE A 6 6.46 7.75 -3.45
N PHE A 7 5.53 7.67 -4.39
CA PHE A 7 5.06 6.42 -5.00
C PHE A 7 5.28 6.33 -6.51
N GLU A 8 6.02 7.27 -7.13
CA GLU A 8 6.25 7.25 -8.59
C GLU A 8 6.84 5.91 -9.06
N ARG A 9 7.86 5.40 -8.36
CA ARG A 9 8.46 4.10 -8.68
C ARG A 9 7.45 2.95 -8.57
N GLU A 10 6.67 2.92 -7.50
CA GLU A 10 5.71 1.86 -7.22
C GLU A 10 4.56 1.88 -8.24
N ILE A 11 4.10 3.07 -8.64
CA ILE A 11 3.06 3.24 -9.67
C ILE A 11 3.57 2.77 -11.03
N GLU A 12 4.83 3.01 -11.38
CA GLU A 12 5.43 2.56 -12.64
C GLU A 12 5.54 1.02 -12.75
N LEU A 13 5.45 0.29 -11.66
CA LEU A 13 5.38 -1.18 -11.68
C LEU A 13 4.06 -1.71 -12.25
N ILE A 14 2.99 -0.92 -12.23
CA ILE A 14 1.68 -1.27 -12.77
C ILE A 14 1.74 -1.17 -14.29
N GLN A 15 1.44 -2.26 -15.02
CA GLN A 15 1.52 -2.29 -16.47
C GLN A 15 0.31 -1.64 -17.14
N SER A 16 -0.88 -1.79 -16.56
CA SER A 16 -2.11 -1.16 -17.03
C SER A 16 -2.05 0.36 -16.86
N GLU A 17 -2.13 1.10 -17.97
CA GLU A 17 -2.15 2.57 -17.94
C GLU A 17 -3.37 3.12 -17.19
N ASP A 18 -4.54 2.51 -17.40
CA ASP A 18 -5.76 2.90 -16.70
C ASP A 18 -5.62 2.76 -15.18
N LEU A 19 -5.08 1.62 -14.71
CA LEU A 19 -4.86 1.41 -13.28
C LEU A 19 -3.79 2.37 -12.71
N ARG A 20 -2.74 2.66 -13.46
CA ARG A 20 -1.74 3.66 -13.04
C ARG A 20 -2.36 5.03 -12.83
N MET A 21 -3.16 5.49 -13.78
CA MET A 21 -3.84 6.79 -13.68
C MET A 21 -4.81 6.82 -12.51
N LEU A 22 -5.58 5.75 -12.31
CA LEU A 22 -6.51 5.64 -11.18
C LEU A 22 -5.80 5.66 -9.84
N VAL A 23 -4.72 4.87 -9.67
CA VAL A 23 -3.96 4.85 -8.41
C VAL A 23 -3.32 6.20 -8.13
N LYS A 24 -2.78 6.85 -9.17
CA LYS A 24 -2.20 8.19 -9.05
C LYS A 24 -3.23 9.20 -8.55
N GLY A 25 -4.36 9.32 -9.23
CA GLY A 25 -5.41 10.27 -8.84
C GLY A 25 -6.02 9.93 -7.46
N TYR A 26 -6.20 8.65 -7.14
CA TYR A 26 -6.65 8.22 -5.81
C TYR A 26 -5.70 8.70 -4.70
N LEU A 27 -4.39 8.53 -4.88
CA LEU A 27 -3.39 8.97 -3.92
C LEU A 27 -3.36 10.49 -3.77
N GLU A 28 -3.54 11.24 -4.86
CA GLU A 28 -3.55 12.70 -4.85
C GLU A 28 -4.81 13.26 -4.18
N ASP A 29 -6.00 12.74 -4.53
CA ASP A 29 -7.26 13.39 -4.21
C ASP A 29 -7.96 12.77 -2.99
N TYR A 30 -7.96 11.43 -2.85
CA TYR A 30 -8.82 10.71 -1.91
C TYR A 30 -8.12 10.27 -0.64
N VAL A 31 -6.83 9.89 -0.71
CA VAL A 31 -6.13 9.37 0.46
C VAL A 31 -6.09 10.42 1.58
N PRO A 32 -6.47 10.04 2.82
CA PRO A 32 -6.47 10.97 3.97
C PRO A 32 -5.10 11.59 4.24
N ASN A 33 -5.08 12.86 4.64
CA ASN A 33 -3.83 13.58 4.91
C ASN A 33 -2.94 12.90 5.94
N TYR A 34 -3.53 12.29 6.98
CA TYR A 34 -2.76 11.62 8.03
C TYR A 34 -1.90 10.45 7.52
N PHE A 35 -2.30 9.78 6.43
CA PHE A 35 -1.54 8.69 5.83
C PHE A 35 -0.09 9.07 5.55
N TRP A 36 0.12 10.30 5.09
CA TRP A 36 1.43 10.82 4.69
C TRP A 36 2.34 11.16 5.87
N GLU A 37 1.79 11.23 7.08
CA GLU A 37 2.45 11.81 8.24
C GLU A 37 2.67 10.83 9.39
N ILE A 38 1.83 9.80 9.51
CA ILE A 38 1.86 8.92 10.67
C ILE A 38 2.87 7.78 10.57
N SER A 39 3.17 7.20 11.73
CA SER A 39 3.88 5.93 11.87
C SER A 39 3.00 4.76 11.41
N ALA A 40 3.60 3.71 10.84
CA ALA A 40 2.87 2.48 10.49
C ALA A 40 2.34 1.74 11.73
N SER A 41 2.98 1.92 12.89
CA SER A 41 2.54 1.30 14.15
C SER A 41 2.40 2.34 15.25
N SER A 42 1.29 2.28 15.96
CA SER A 42 1.06 3.13 17.13
C SER A 42 1.91 2.75 18.35
N SER A 43 2.37 1.48 18.44
CA SER A 43 3.14 0.98 19.59
C SER A 43 4.65 0.88 19.31
N GLY A 44 5.06 0.88 18.04
CA GLY A 44 6.45 0.65 17.63
C GLY A 44 7.01 -0.75 17.96
N LYS A 45 6.18 -1.63 18.55
CA LYS A 45 6.65 -2.91 19.10
C LYS A 45 6.94 -3.97 18.06
N TYR A 46 6.13 -4.01 16.99
CA TYR A 46 6.14 -5.10 16.02
C TYR A 46 6.70 -4.68 14.67
N HIS A 47 6.65 -3.40 14.35
CA HIS A 47 7.10 -2.85 13.07
C HIS A 47 8.57 -2.45 13.11
N PRO A 48 9.28 -2.55 11.96
CA PRO A 48 10.68 -2.16 11.86
C PRO A 48 10.89 -0.66 12.06
N THR A 49 12.12 -0.26 12.36
CA THR A 49 12.48 1.13 12.67
C THR A 49 12.20 2.06 11.49
N PHE A 50 12.44 1.61 10.26
CA PHE A 50 12.20 2.43 9.06
C PHE A 50 10.74 2.86 8.89
N SER A 51 9.78 2.10 9.43
CA SER A 51 8.34 2.38 9.32
C SER A 51 7.77 3.14 10.54
N GLN A 52 8.64 3.70 11.40
CA GLN A 52 8.25 4.49 12.56
C GLN A 52 8.41 6.00 12.33
N GLY A 53 7.71 6.81 13.14
CA GLY A 53 7.77 8.27 13.06
C GLY A 53 7.04 8.85 11.85
N VAL A 54 7.33 10.11 11.55
CA VAL A 54 6.71 10.84 10.44
C VAL A 54 6.95 10.13 9.12
N GLY A 55 5.90 9.93 8.31
CA GLY A 55 5.96 9.20 7.04
C GLY A 55 6.23 7.70 7.19
N GLY A 56 6.16 7.16 8.39
CA GLY A 56 6.39 5.74 8.65
C GLY A 56 5.42 4.84 7.89
N LEU A 57 4.17 5.25 7.74
CA LEU A 57 3.16 4.50 6.99
C LEU A 57 3.44 4.50 5.48
N VAL A 58 3.93 5.61 4.93
CA VAL A 58 4.40 5.68 3.53
C VAL A 58 5.56 4.70 3.32
N ARG A 59 6.59 4.72 4.17
CA ARG A 59 7.73 3.80 4.07
C ARG A 59 7.34 2.33 4.25
N HIS A 60 6.39 2.05 5.12
CA HIS A 60 5.81 0.71 5.25
C HIS A 60 5.15 0.27 3.94
N THR A 61 4.28 1.09 3.35
CA THR A 61 3.61 0.79 2.09
C THR A 61 4.62 0.54 0.96
N LYS A 62 5.67 1.34 0.86
CA LYS A 62 6.77 1.10 -0.11
C LYS A 62 7.45 -0.25 0.14
N ALA A 63 7.73 -0.62 1.40
CA ALA A 63 8.30 -1.93 1.74
C ALA A 63 7.35 -3.07 1.35
N VAL A 64 6.04 -2.92 1.54
CA VAL A 64 5.05 -3.91 1.10
C VAL A 64 5.10 -4.11 -0.40
N VAL A 65 5.15 -3.03 -1.19
CA VAL A 65 5.27 -3.12 -2.66
C VAL A 65 6.59 -3.78 -3.07
N MET A 66 7.70 -3.43 -2.43
CA MET A 66 9.01 -4.04 -2.68
C MET A 66 8.97 -5.57 -2.46
N PHE A 67 8.41 -6.04 -1.34
CA PHE A 67 8.26 -7.47 -1.10
C PHE A 67 7.28 -8.14 -2.06
N ALA A 68 6.21 -7.45 -2.45
CA ALA A 68 5.29 -7.97 -3.48
C ALA A 68 6.00 -8.17 -4.83
N GLU A 69 6.83 -7.21 -5.25
CA GLU A 69 7.65 -7.31 -6.47
C GLU A 69 8.60 -8.52 -6.42
N GLU A 70 9.24 -8.76 -5.29
CA GLU A 70 10.11 -9.94 -5.09
C GLU A 70 9.30 -11.24 -5.11
N LEU A 71 8.18 -11.30 -4.39
CA LEU A 71 7.30 -12.46 -4.35
C LEU A 71 6.77 -12.81 -5.74
N LEU A 72 6.37 -11.82 -6.55
CA LEU A 72 5.88 -12.03 -7.91
C LEU A 72 6.92 -12.65 -8.85
N ARG A 73 8.22 -12.55 -8.54
CA ARG A 73 9.30 -13.23 -9.28
C ARG A 73 9.53 -14.68 -8.82
N MET A 74 9.01 -15.08 -7.65
CA MET A 74 9.14 -16.43 -7.15
C MET A 74 8.30 -17.41 -7.98
N SER A 75 8.76 -18.64 -8.14
CA SER A 75 8.04 -19.69 -8.88
C SER A 75 6.61 -19.93 -8.39
N SER A 76 6.32 -19.63 -7.13
CA SER A 76 4.98 -19.74 -6.54
C SER A 76 3.98 -18.73 -7.08
N TYR A 77 4.43 -17.60 -7.62
CA TYR A 77 3.59 -16.49 -8.09
C TYR A 77 3.89 -16.04 -9.53
N ALA A 78 5.06 -16.39 -10.08
CA ALA A 78 5.50 -15.94 -11.42
C ALA A 78 4.54 -16.35 -12.55
N TYR A 79 3.72 -17.38 -12.34
CA TYR A 79 2.71 -17.86 -13.29
C TYR A 79 1.44 -17.00 -13.34
N MET A 80 1.27 -16.02 -12.43
CA MET A 80 0.12 -15.13 -12.48
C MET A 80 0.11 -14.36 -13.80
N LYS A 81 -1.11 -14.11 -14.32
CA LYS A 81 -1.31 -13.19 -15.44
C LYS A 81 -0.87 -11.78 -15.03
N ASP A 82 -0.41 -11.01 -16.00
CA ASP A 82 0.07 -9.65 -15.74
C ASP A 82 -1.00 -8.76 -15.11
N GLU A 83 -2.26 -8.88 -15.54
CA GLU A 83 -3.40 -8.24 -14.89
C GLU A 83 -3.49 -8.53 -13.37
N TYR A 84 -3.25 -9.76 -12.95
CA TYR A 84 -3.29 -10.13 -11.54
C TYR A 84 -2.07 -9.66 -10.77
N LYS A 85 -0.92 -9.53 -11.44
CA LYS A 85 0.27 -8.88 -10.86
C LYS A 85 0.00 -7.40 -10.61
N ASP A 86 -0.67 -6.71 -11.55
CA ASP A 86 -1.11 -5.33 -11.35
C ASP A 86 -2.03 -5.21 -10.15
N TYR A 87 -3.00 -6.13 -9.99
CA TYR A 87 -3.89 -6.13 -8.81
C TYR A 87 -3.12 -6.31 -7.50
N VAL A 88 -2.07 -7.13 -7.46
CA VAL A 88 -1.20 -7.27 -6.28
C VAL A 88 -0.52 -5.94 -5.96
N ILE A 89 0.11 -5.29 -6.96
CA ILE A 89 0.81 -4.03 -6.75
C ILE A 89 -0.16 -2.93 -6.28
N VAL A 90 -1.31 -2.79 -6.96
CA VAL A 90 -2.34 -1.81 -6.57
C VAL A 90 -2.83 -2.09 -5.15
N ALA A 91 -3.18 -3.35 -4.83
CA ALA A 91 -3.64 -3.70 -3.49
C ALA A 91 -2.58 -3.38 -2.41
N CYS A 92 -1.29 -3.64 -2.69
CA CYS A 92 -0.20 -3.28 -1.79
C CYS A 92 -0.05 -1.77 -1.59
N ILE A 93 -0.31 -0.95 -2.63
CA ILE A 93 -0.26 0.52 -2.50
C ILE A 93 -1.41 1.03 -1.63
N ILE A 94 -2.62 0.48 -1.78
CA ILE A 94 -3.82 1.04 -1.15
C ILE A 94 -4.19 0.42 0.19
N HIS A 95 -3.66 -0.75 0.58
CA HIS A 95 -4.12 -1.58 1.70
C HIS A 95 -4.31 -0.82 3.03
N ASP A 96 -3.39 0.05 3.36
CA ASP A 96 -3.32 0.78 4.64
C ASP A 96 -3.64 2.28 4.50
N THR A 97 -4.10 2.75 3.32
CA THR A 97 -4.39 4.19 3.10
C THR A 97 -5.43 4.75 4.05
N CYS A 98 -6.35 3.91 4.55
CA CYS A 98 -7.39 4.27 5.50
C CYS A 98 -7.16 3.67 6.90
N LYS A 99 -5.90 3.54 7.33
CA LYS A 99 -5.52 2.83 8.58
C LYS A 99 -6.30 3.29 9.81
N TYR A 100 -6.69 4.53 9.86
CA TYR A 100 -7.44 5.14 10.96
C TYR A 100 -8.65 5.95 10.45
N GLY A 101 -9.35 5.44 9.43
CA GLY A 101 -10.57 6.04 8.87
C GLY A 101 -10.38 6.64 7.48
N LYS A 102 -11.50 6.89 6.79
CA LYS A 102 -11.53 7.37 5.39
C LYS A 102 -11.19 8.85 5.22
N THR A 103 -11.35 9.67 6.25
CA THR A 103 -11.21 11.13 6.15
C THR A 103 -10.21 11.68 7.17
N GLU A 104 -10.48 11.51 8.44
CA GLU A 104 -9.70 12.01 9.56
C GLU A 104 -9.14 10.87 10.40
N TYR A 105 -8.06 11.15 11.12
CA TYR A 105 -7.43 10.19 12.01
C TYR A 105 -8.37 9.82 13.17
N ASN A 106 -8.85 8.57 13.18
CA ASN A 106 -9.67 8.00 14.24
C ASN A 106 -9.19 6.58 14.59
N LYS A 107 -8.63 6.39 15.77
CA LYS A 107 -8.12 5.08 16.21
C LYS A 107 -9.17 3.98 16.31
N GLU A 108 -10.44 4.33 16.51
CA GLU A 108 -11.54 3.37 16.62
C GLU A 108 -11.83 2.69 15.27
N GLU A 109 -11.46 3.34 14.16
CA GLU A 109 -11.60 2.79 12.81
C GLU A 109 -10.54 1.75 12.42
N TYR A 110 -9.53 1.51 13.29
CA TYR A 110 -8.44 0.59 12.97
C TYR A 110 -8.92 -0.83 12.62
N SER A 111 -9.96 -1.35 13.28
CA SER A 111 -10.49 -2.69 12.98
C SER A 111 -11.14 -2.80 11.59
N ASN A 112 -11.56 -1.66 11.01
CA ASN A 112 -12.24 -1.58 9.72
C ASN A 112 -11.32 -1.11 8.58
N HIS A 113 -10.03 -0.85 8.86
CA HIS A 113 -9.16 -0.13 7.90
C HIS A 113 -9.08 -0.82 6.53
N ALA A 114 -9.00 -2.13 6.47
CA ALA A 114 -8.93 -2.89 5.22
C ALA A 114 -10.19 -2.68 4.36
N LYS A 115 -11.37 -2.75 4.97
CA LYS A 115 -12.66 -2.47 4.33
C LYS A 115 -12.78 -1.00 3.91
N ASN A 116 -12.33 -0.10 4.78
CA ASN A 116 -12.34 1.33 4.50
C ASN A 116 -11.46 1.67 3.29
N ALA A 117 -10.26 1.08 3.21
CA ALA A 117 -9.36 1.28 2.07
C ALA A 117 -9.95 0.73 0.76
N ALA A 118 -10.47 -0.50 0.77
CA ALA A 118 -11.11 -1.11 -0.40
C ALA A 118 -12.33 -0.29 -0.86
N SER A 119 -13.21 0.12 0.07
CA SER A 119 -14.41 0.88 -0.22
C SER A 119 -14.07 2.29 -0.75
N LEU A 120 -13.12 3.00 -0.15
CA LEU A 120 -12.73 4.33 -0.61
C LEU A 120 -12.10 4.29 -2.01
N PHE A 121 -11.28 3.29 -2.29
CA PHE A 121 -10.73 3.10 -3.63
C PHE A 121 -11.82 2.74 -4.65
N GLN A 122 -12.77 1.89 -4.28
CA GLN A 122 -13.92 1.55 -5.14
C GLN A 122 -14.79 2.78 -5.43
N GLU A 123 -15.08 3.60 -4.44
CA GLU A 123 -15.82 4.85 -4.59
C GLU A 123 -15.12 5.76 -5.60
N TYR A 124 -13.82 5.98 -5.44
CA TYR A 124 -13.01 6.77 -6.38
C TYR A 124 -13.05 6.19 -7.81
N CYS A 125 -12.88 4.88 -7.96
CA CYS A 125 -12.91 4.24 -9.27
C CYS A 125 -14.26 4.44 -9.97
N ILE A 126 -15.37 4.24 -9.25
CA ILE A 126 -16.73 4.41 -9.80
C ILE A 126 -16.97 5.86 -10.25
N GLU A 127 -16.49 6.85 -9.49
CA GLU A 127 -16.60 8.27 -9.87
C GLU A 127 -15.79 8.62 -11.13
N ASN A 128 -14.80 7.78 -11.47
CA ASN A 128 -13.99 7.88 -12.69
C ASN A 128 -14.39 6.84 -13.76
N ASP A 129 -15.66 6.39 -13.75
CA ASP A 129 -16.21 5.44 -14.71
C ASP A 129 -15.44 4.10 -14.82
N TYR A 130 -14.75 3.69 -13.75
CA TYR A 130 -14.03 2.43 -13.69
C TYR A 130 -14.63 1.49 -12.63
N PHE A 131 -14.74 0.21 -12.96
CA PHE A 131 -15.23 -0.82 -12.06
C PHE A 131 -14.09 -1.76 -11.67
N PRO A 132 -13.49 -1.59 -10.48
CA PRO A 132 -12.36 -2.41 -10.06
C PRO A 132 -12.79 -3.87 -9.86
N SER A 133 -11.88 -4.78 -10.20
CA SER A 133 -12.10 -6.21 -10.02
C SER A 133 -12.34 -6.57 -8.55
N GLU A 134 -13.27 -7.50 -8.30
CA GLU A 134 -13.47 -8.07 -6.96
C GLU A 134 -12.20 -8.75 -6.42
N PHE A 135 -11.35 -9.31 -7.28
CA PHE A 135 -10.06 -9.88 -6.89
C PHE A 135 -9.14 -8.83 -6.27
N LEU A 136 -9.11 -7.62 -6.85
CA LEU A 136 -8.33 -6.51 -6.31
C LEU A 136 -8.86 -6.06 -4.95
N LEU A 137 -10.17 -5.80 -4.86
CA LEU A 137 -10.80 -5.33 -3.62
C LEU A 137 -10.70 -6.36 -2.50
N ASN A 138 -10.91 -7.65 -2.81
CA ASN A 138 -10.77 -8.73 -1.84
C ASN A 138 -9.32 -8.87 -1.34
N ALA A 139 -8.32 -8.67 -2.19
CA ALA A 139 -6.92 -8.69 -1.77
C ALA A 139 -6.60 -7.59 -0.76
N VAL A 140 -7.18 -6.37 -0.95
CA VAL A 140 -7.08 -5.30 0.04
C VAL A 140 -7.75 -5.69 1.35
N ILE A 141 -8.97 -6.24 1.32
CA ILE A 141 -9.69 -6.65 2.52
C ILE A 141 -8.93 -7.77 3.26
N ALA A 142 -8.37 -8.73 2.52
CA ALA A 142 -7.75 -9.91 3.07
C ALA A 142 -6.31 -9.71 3.58
N HIS A 143 -5.69 -8.52 3.40
CA HIS A 143 -4.28 -8.32 3.74
C HIS A 143 -3.96 -8.62 5.21
N MET A 144 -4.91 -8.39 6.12
CA MET A 144 -4.76 -8.69 7.55
C MET A 144 -4.59 -10.17 7.88
N GLY A 145 -5.00 -11.07 6.98
CA GLY A 145 -4.78 -12.49 7.09
C GLY A 145 -5.37 -13.11 8.35
N GLN A 146 -4.50 -13.73 9.16
CA GLN A 146 -4.93 -14.44 10.37
C GLN A 146 -5.43 -13.51 11.50
N TRP A 147 -5.15 -12.21 11.41
CA TRP A 147 -5.56 -11.24 12.44
C TRP A 147 -6.95 -10.65 12.20
N THR A 148 -7.59 -10.94 11.05
CA THR A 148 -9.01 -10.60 10.87
C THR A 148 -9.90 -11.55 11.65
N GLU A 149 -10.95 -11.01 12.29
CA GLU A 149 -11.94 -11.79 13.04
C GLU A 149 -12.83 -12.61 12.10
N ASP A 150 -13.26 -12.03 10.98
CA ASP A 150 -14.06 -12.73 9.98
C ASP A 150 -13.20 -13.66 9.13
N ARG A 151 -13.48 -14.96 9.25
CA ARG A 151 -12.75 -15.99 8.47
C ARG A 151 -12.95 -15.88 6.96
N ASN A 152 -14.06 -15.30 6.51
CA ASN A 152 -14.35 -15.10 5.10
C ASN A 152 -13.47 -14.00 4.47
N GLU A 153 -12.88 -13.15 5.29
CA GLU A 153 -11.95 -12.09 4.86
C GLU A 153 -10.49 -12.53 4.89
N ARG A 154 -10.20 -13.80 5.11
CA ARG A 154 -8.84 -14.33 5.10
C ARG A 154 -8.37 -14.63 3.68
N PRO A 155 -7.05 -14.57 3.42
CA PRO A 155 -6.48 -14.81 2.11
C PRO A 155 -6.87 -16.18 1.54
N PHE A 156 -7.53 -16.20 0.40
CA PHE A 156 -7.98 -17.42 -0.27
C PHE A 156 -7.31 -17.61 -1.63
N THR A 157 -7.26 -16.55 -2.45
CA THR A 157 -6.65 -16.58 -3.78
C THR A 157 -5.13 -16.41 -3.71
N SER A 158 -4.43 -16.65 -4.82
CA SER A 158 -2.99 -16.38 -4.91
C SER A 158 -2.69 -14.88 -4.81
N ILE A 159 -3.60 -14.02 -5.27
CA ILE A 159 -3.50 -12.56 -5.17
C ILE A 159 -3.53 -12.16 -3.69
N ASP A 160 -4.55 -12.59 -2.96
CA ASP A 160 -4.72 -12.27 -1.54
C ASP A 160 -3.51 -12.73 -0.72
N ARG A 161 -3.04 -13.96 -0.99
CA ARG A 161 -1.88 -14.53 -0.28
C ARG A 161 -0.60 -13.77 -0.57
N CYS A 162 -0.42 -13.30 -1.80
CA CYS A 162 0.75 -12.49 -2.15
C CYS A 162 0.75 -11.16 -1.41
N VAL A 163 -0.39 -10.44 -1.40
CA VAL A 163 -0.55 -9.18 -0.68
C VAL A 163 -0.36 -9.37 0.83
N HIS A 164 -1.05 -10.35 1.43
CA HIS A 164 -0.88 -10.67 2.85
C HIS A 164 0.56 -10.99 3.22
N MET A 165 1.26 -11.81 2.42
CA MET A 165 2.64 -12.19 2.69
C MET A 165 3.58 -11.00 2.58
N ALA A 166 3.38 -10.13 1.60
CA ALA A 166 4.17 -8.90 1.42
C ALA A 166 4.03 -7.97 2.63
N ASP A 167 2.80 -7.71 3.09
CA ASP A 167 2.53 -6.92 4.29
C ASP A 167 3.10 -7.58 5.55
N TYR A 168 2.88 -8.89 5.70
CA TYR A 168 3.45 -9.66 6.81
C TYR A 168 4.97 -9.52 6.88
N MET A 169 5.67 -9.64 5.77
CA MET A 169 7.13 -9.47 5.72
C MET A 169 7.54 -8.05 6.09
N ALA A 170 6.92 -7.04 5.48
CA ALA A 170 7.22 -5.64 5.72
C ALA A 170 6.99 -5.19 7.17
N SER A 171 6.13 -5.89 7.90
CA SER A 171 5.80 -5.60 9.30
C SER A 171 6.73 -6.26 10.33
N ARG A 172 7.80 -6.98 9.92
CA ARG A 172 8.69 -7.67 10.86
C ARG A 172 9.76 -6.76 11.43
N ASN A 173 9.82 -6.68 12.75
CA ASN A 173 10.68 -5.75 13.49
C ASN A 173 12.20 -5.98 13.35
N PHE A 174 12.61 -7.14 12.82
CA PHE A 174 14.03 -7.44 12.57
C PHE A 174 14.52 -6.93 11.19
N LEU A 175 13.63 -6.40 10.38
CA LEU A 175 13.99 -5.83 9.08
C LEU A 175 14.65 -4.46 9.24
N ASP A 176 15.64 -4.20 8.41
CA ASP A 176 16.24 -2.89 8.24
C ASP A 176 16.38 -2.59 6.75
N ILE A 177 15.75 -1.49 6.29
CA ILE A 177 15.78 -1.04 4.89
C ILE A 177 16.11 0.46 4.88
N PRO A 178 17.39 0.81 5.07
CA PRO A 178 17.81 2.21 5.15
C PRO A 178 17.50 3.03 3.90
N SER A 179 17.47 2.40 2.72
CA SER A 179 17.13 3.07 1.46
C SER A 179 15.75 3.73 1.48
N LEU A 180 14.76 3.10 2.10
CA LEU A 180 13.41 3.67 2.21
C LEU A 180 13.37 4.95 3.05
N VAL A 181 14.26 5.06 4.05
CA VAL A 181 14.38 6.28 4.85
C VAL A 181 15.09 7.37 4.05
N ALA A 182 16.13 7.01 3.30
CA ALA A 182 16.85 7.95 2.44
C ALA A 182 15.94 8.52 1.33
N GLU A 183 15.27 7.65 0.58
CA GLU A 183 14.31 8.05 -0.46
C GLU A 183 13.19 8.96 0.09
N TYR A 184 12.62 8.61 1.25
CA TYR A 184 11.60 9.43 1.87
C TYR A 184 12.11 10.84 2.21
N ASN A 185 13.30 10.93 2.80
CA ASN A 185 13.89 12.21 3.19
C ASN A 185 14.22 13.08 1.98
N GLU A 186 14.72 12.49 0.88
CA GLU A 186 15.01 13.17 -0.37
C GLU A 186 13.72 13.82 -0.95
N VAL A 187 12.65 13.04 -1.12
CA VAL A 187 11.38 13.56 -1.59
C VAL A 187 10.77 14.60 -0.64
N ALA A 188 10.92 14.40 0.69
CA ALA A 188 10.38 15.31 1.69
C ALA A 188 11.16 16.64 1.76
N SER A 189 12.46 16.64 1.47
CA SER A 189 13.29 17.86 1.44
C SER A 189 13.03 18.70 0.20
N GLY A 190 12.47 18.13 -0.87
CA GLY A 190 12.28 18.78 -2.14
C GLY A 190 13.59 18.99 -2.91
N GLU A 191 14.65 18.32 -2.52
CA GLU A 191 15.92 18.26 -3.22
C GLU A 191 15.78 17.32 -4.43
N ASP A 192 15.03 17.76 -5.45
CA ASP A 192 15.18 17.19 -6.78
C ASP A 192 16.60 17.51 -7.23
N GLU A 193 17.42 16.51 -7.54
CA GLU A 193 18.75 16.71 -8.09
C GLU A 193 18.66 17.65 -9.30
N PHE A 194 19.16 18.86 -9.13
CA PHE A 194 19.55 19.68 -10.27
C PHE A 194 20.70 18.94 -10.95
N GLU A 195 20.44 18.18 -12.00
CA GLU A 195 21.52 17.78 -12.91
C GLU A 195 22.13 19.08 -13.45
N PRO A 196 23.41 19.34 -13.14
CA PRO A 196 24.07 20.48 -13.78
C PRO A 196 24.23 20.16 -15.28
N PHE A 197 23.77 21.06 -16.13
CA PHE A 197 23.97 21.08 -17.58
C PHE A 197 25.44 20.94 -17.96
#